data_0d16518a021b6ca6d5d0203dd448e658
#
_entry.id   0d16518a021b6ca6d5d0203dd448e658
#
_cell.length_a   1.000
_cell.length_b   1.000
_cell.length_c   1.000
_cell.angle_alpha   90.00
_cell.angle_beta   90.00
_cell.angle_gamma   90.00
#
_symmetry.space_group_name_H-M   'P 1'
#
loop_
_entity.id
_entity.type
_entity.pdbx_description
1 polymer ?
#
loop_
_entity_poly.entity_id
_entity_poly.type
_entity_poly.pdbx_seq_one_letter_code
_entity_poly.pdbx_strand_id
1 'polypeptide(L)'
;MKKTLSIVLMACMMLSMAVVGFAADAEYTLGMGVSLSTDSSKEGNAQVDATVAAVVTDADGKIVSCRIDVAQCKMDITDGMVDPAKEFKTKMELGPDYGMTVASPIGAEWDAQAKAFEAFVVGLTGEDVAALETVEKNNHMVAVDENLYAGCTMEITAFQEAVAKACADEWAVKFTAGEFTLGLSAITSASSSTEATDDEDGVVKMYTNFGAVVVADGKIVAALNDATQPNITIDVFGDIVDATFKGTKRELGPDYGMTVASPIGVEWDAQSAAFSQYVIGMTGEEVAALETQESNGHQVSVDETLLASCSMDITGMMEVLAEAFAYAR
;
A
#
# COMPACT_ATOMS: atom_id res chain seq x y z
N MET A 1 -16.93 52.19 29.64
CA MET A 1 -16.31 50.87 29.71
C MET A 1 -17.27 49.89 29.00
N LYS A 2 -17.08 49.67 27.73
CA LYS A 2 -17.88 48.69 26.95
C LYS A 2 -17.02 47.43 26.78
N LYS A 3 -17.45 46.33 27.41
CA LYS A 3 -16.84 45.00 27.23
C LYS A 3 -17.38 44.40 25.93
N THR A 4 -16.54 44.31 24.92
CA THR A 4 -16.81 43.55 23.71
C THR A 4 -16.62 42.05 24.01
N LEU A 5 -17.71 41.32 23.96
CA LEU A 5 -17.76 39.85 24.09
C LEU A 5 -17.39 39.29 22.74
N SER A 6 -16.19 38.75 22.58
CA SER A 6 -15.80 37.96 21.39
C SER A 6 -16.44 36.60 21.47
N ILE A 7 -17.45 36.36 20.63
CA ILE A 7 -18.03 35.04 20.40
C ILE A 7 -17.08 34.34 19.43
N VAL A 8 -16.31 33.39 19.96
CA VAL A 8 -15.59 32.42 19.14
C VAL A 8 -16.63 31.45 18.59
N LEU A 9 -16.97 31.60 17.31
CA LEU A 9 -17.81 30.70 16.60
C LEU A 9 -16.97 29.45 16.25
N MET A 10 -17.06 28.42 17.10
CA MET A 10 -16.48 27.12 16.86
C MET A 10 -17.37 26.44 15.80
N ALA A 11 -16.99 26.56 14.53
CA ALA A 11 -17.63 25.84 13.44
C ALA A 11 -17.28 24.35 13.62
N CYS A 12 -18.16 23.59 14.27
CA CYS A 12 -18.19 22.15 14.12
C CYS A 12 -18.54 21.86 12.66
N MET A 13 -17.54 21.64 11.83
CA MET A 13 -17.74 20.90 10.58
C MET A 13 -18.16 19.48 10.96
N MET A 14 -19.46 19.25 10.98
CA MET A 14 -19.98 17.90 10.86
C MET A 14 -19.59 17.45 9.46
N LEU A 15 -18.53 16.62 9.39
CA LEU A 15 -18.23 15.82 8.23
C LEU A 15 -19.47 14.91 8.04
N SER A 16 -20.40 15.34 7.17
CA SER A 16 -21.46 14.46 6.73
C SER A 16 -20.77 13.34 5.95
N MET A 17 -20.52 12.19 6.62
CA MET A 17 -20.30 10.96 5.89
C MET A 17 -21.50 10.82 4.96
N ALA A 18 -21.29 11.02 3.68
CA ALA A 18 -22.23 10.57 2.67
C ALA A 18 -22.28 9.04 2.87
N VAL A 19 -23.33 8.58 3.52
CA VAL A 19 -23.68 7.16 3.49
C VAL A 19 -24.09 6.95 2.04
N VAL A 20 -23.15 6.48 1.23
CA VAL A 20 -23.46 5.92 -0.07
C VAL A 20 -24.36 4.73 0.27
N GLY A 21 -25.65 4.86 0.01
CA GLY A 21 -26.60 3.76 0.21
C GLY A 21 -26.23 2.67 -0.78
N PHE A 22 -25.53 1.63 -0.29
CA PHE A 22 -25.22 0.45 -1.09
C PHE A 22 -26.55 -0.22 -1.47
N ALA A 23 -26.80 -0.37 -2.76
CA ALA A 23 -27.90 -1.20 -3.23
C ALA A 23 -27.57 -2.66 -2.91
N ALA A 24 -28.54 -3.43 -2.41
CA ALA A 24 -28.36 -4.87 -2.24
C ALA A 24 -27.93 -5.46 -3.59
N ASP A 25 -26.87 -6.28 -3.59
CA ASP A 25 -26.34 -7.00 -4.77
C ASP A 25 -25.78 -6.11 -5.90
N ALA A 26 -25.18 -4.96 -5.59
CA ALA A 26 -24.46 -4.17 -6.59
C ALA A 26 -23.10 -4.82 -6.93
N GLU A 27 -22.71 -4.77 -8.21
CA GLU A 27 -21.40 -5.20 -8.68
C GLU A 27 -20.39 -4.05 -8.48
N TYR A 28 -19.25 -4.39 -7.91
CA TYR A 28 -18.12 -3.50 -7.67
C TYR A 28 -16.82 -4.13 -8.16
N THR A 29 -15.79 -3.32 -8.26
CA THR A 29 -14.45 -3.76 -8.64
C THR A 29 -13.44 -3.29 -7.61
N LEU A 30 -12.65 -4.21 -7.03
CA LEU A 30 -11.50 -3.91 -6.19
C LEU A 30 -10.25 -3.83 -7.06
N GLY A 31 -9.52 -2.73 -7.00
CA GLY A 31 -8.21 -2.56 -7.61
C GLY A 31 -7.18 -2.09 -6.58
N MET A 32 -5.91 -2.32 -6.87
CA MET A 32 -4.77 -1.88 -6.04
C MET A 32 -3.67 -1.31 -6.92
N GLY A 33 -3.07 -0.19 -6.51
CA GLY A 33 -2.00 0.47 -7.25
C GLY A 33 -0.89 0.94 -6.31
N VAL A 34 0.35 0.92 -6.79
CA VAL A 34 1.53 1.32 -6.03
C VAL A 34 2.30 2.40 -6.80
N SER A 35 2.63 3.48 -6.11
CA SER A 35 3.63 4.47 -6.54
C SER A 35 4.88 4.29 -5.68
N LEU A 36 6.04 4.04 -6.29
CA LEU A 36 7.28 3.77 -5.58
C LEU A 36 8.38 4.71 -6.02
N SER A 37 9.13 5.25 -5.06
CA SER A 37 10.36 6.02 -5.29
C SER A 37 11.49 5.54 -4.38
N THR A 38 12.70 5.57 -4.94
CA THR A 38 13.99 5.37 -4.25
C THR A 38 14.83 6.65 -4.25
N ASP A 39 14.29 7.76 -4.79
CA ASP A 39 15.00 9.02 -5.05
C ASP A 39 15.51 9.73 -3.79
N SER A 40 14.97 9.37 -2.62
CA SER A 40 15.42 9.88 -1.32
C SER A 40 16.63 9.14 -0.76
N SER A 41 17.11 8.11 -1.46
CA SER A 41 18.35 7.41 -1.09
C SER A 41 19.56 8.31 -1.29
N LYS A 42 20.51 8.25 -0.36
CA LYS A 42 21.72 9.06 -0.36
C LYS A 42 22.80 8.38 0.46
N GLU A 43 24.04 8.89 0.40
CA GLU A 43 25.13 8.46 1.28
C GLU A 43 24.66 8.27 2.72
N GLY A 44 24.94 7.11 3.29
CA GLY A 44 24.58 6.73 4.66
C GLY A 44 23.10 6.36 4.88
N ASN A 45 22.25 6.41 3.86
CA ASN A 45 20.83 6.04 4.01
C ASN A 45 20.20 5.55 2.70
N ALA A 46 19.75 4.31 2.68
CA ALA A 46 18.87 3.80 1.63
C ALA A 46 17.41 4.04 2.03
N GLN A 47 16.61 4.61 1.11
CA GLN A 47 15.20 4.89 1.36
C GLN A 47 14.32 4.38 0.21
N VAL A 48 13.23 3.72 0.59
CA VAL A 48 12.14 3.32 -0.31
C VAL A 48 10.85 3.95 0.21
N ASP A 49 10.19 4.73 -0.62
CA ASP A 49 8.87 5.30 -0.35
C ASP A 49 7.86 4.59 -1.26
N ALA A 50 7.07 3.68 -0.69
CA ALA A 50 6.03 2.94 -1.40
C ALA A 50 4.65 3.42 -0.93
N THR A 51 3.97 4.22 -1.76
CA THR A 51 2.58 4.62 -1.57
C THR A 51 1.68 3.59 -2.22
N VAL A 52 0.81 2.97 -1.45
CA VAL A 52 -0.16 2.00 -1.95
C VAL A 52 -1.58 2.53 -1.77
N ALA A 53 -2.43 2.32 -2.79
CA ALA A 53 -3.86 2.59 -2.72
C ALA A 53 -4.65 1.32 -3.05
N ALA A 54 -5.69 1.06 -2.24
CA ALA A 54 -6.76 0.13 -2.59
C ALA A 54 -8.02 0.94 -2.89
N VAL A 55 -8.68 0.64 -3.99
CA VAL A 55 -9.85 1.37 -4.47
C VAL A 55 -10.95 0.39 -4.83
N VAL A 56 -12.18 0.70 -4.39
CA VAL A 56 -13.39 0.04 -4.88
C VAL A 56 -14.12 1.00 -5.79
N THR A 57 -14.42 0.56 -7.01
CA THR A 57 -15.21 1.32 -7.98
C THR A 57 -16.56 0.66 -8.24
N ASP A 58 -17.56 1.49 -8.59
CA ASP A 58 -18.86 1.02 -9.09
C ASP A 58 -18.81 0.66 -10.59
N ALA A 59 -19.95 0.28 -11.15
CA ALA A 59 -20.07 -0.11 -12.55
C ALA A 59 -19.79 1.05 -13.54
N ASP A 60 -19.86 2.31 -13.09
CA ASP A 60 -19.54 3.49 -13.87
C ASP A 60 -18.07 3.91 -13.74
N GLY A 61 -17.24 3.13 -13.01
CA GLY A 61 -15.84 3.41 -12.74
C GLY A 61 -15.61 4.50 -11.71
N LYS A 62 -16.62 4.87 -10.93
CA LYS A 62 -16.51 5.87 -9.87
C LYS A 62 -16.06 5.22 -8.58
N ILE A 63 -15.13 5.87 -7.90
CA ILE A 63 -14.60 5.45 -6.61
C ILE A 63 -15.73 5.52 -5.57
N VAL A 64 -16.01 4.40 -4.91
CA VAL A 64 -16.96 4.33 -3.79
C VAL A 64 -16.25 4.13 -2.45
N SER A 65 -15.02 3.61 -2.47
CA SER A 65 -14.16 3.50 -1.29
C SER A 65 -12.69 3.58 -1.72
N CYS A 66 -11.88 4.24 -0.90
CA CYS A 66 -10.43 4.37 -1.11
C CYS A 66 -9.70 4.20 0.22
N ARG A 67 -8.56 3.51 0.21
CA ARG A 67 -7.60 3.43 1.31
C ARG A 67 -6.21 3.69 0.77
N ILE A 68 -5.42 4.47 1.51
CA ILE A 68 -4.04 4.81 1.16
C ILE A 68 -3.17 4.57 2.38
N ASP A 69 -2.01 3.96 2.15
CA ASP A 69 -0.93 3.87 3.13
C ASP A 69 0.42 4.10 2.48
N VAL A 70 1.45 4.35 3.28
CA VAL A 70 2.83 4.54 2.80
C VAL A 70 3.80 3.77 3.67
N ALA A 71 4.48 2.81 3.06
CA ALA A 71 5.68 2.19 3.62
C ALA A 71 6.89 3.09 3.29
N GLN A 72 7.26 3.97 4.23
CA GLN A 72 8.46 4.80 4.14
C GLN A 72 9.60 4.11 4.86
N CYS A 73 10.32 3.26 4.16
CA CYS A 73 11.39 2.42 4.72
C CYS A 73 12.74 3.11 4.58
N LYS A 74 13.42 3.29 5.71
CA LYS A 74 14.76 3.91 5.76
C LYS A 74 15.73 2.94 6.41
N MET A 75 16.82 2.62 5.72
CA MET A 75 17.92 1.81 6.21
C MET A 75 19.15 2.69 6.38
N ASP A 76 19.60 2.83 7.63
CA ASP A 76 20.88 3.51 7.90
C ASP A 76 22.03 2.61 7.48
N ILE A 77 23.02 3.20 6.82
CA ILE A 77 24.22 2.53 6.33
C ILE A 77 25.41 3.15 7.03
N THR A 78 26.24 2.32 7.66
CA THR A 78 27.45 2.78 8.34
C THR A 78 28.62 1.89 7.93
N ASP A 79 29.60 2.44 7.23
CA ASP A 79 30.76 1.68 6.73
C ASP A 79 30.32 0.41 5.97
N GLY A 80 29.33 0.54 5.06
CA GLY A 80 28.77 -0.55 4.26
C GLY A 80 27.93 -1.57 5.03
N MET A 81 27.76 -1.39 6.36
CA MET A 81 26.92 -2.25 7.21
C MET A 81 25.47 -1.78 7.23
N VAL A 82 24.55 -2.74 7.27
CA VAL A 82 23.10 -2.55 7.36
C VAL A 82 22.51 -3.47 8.42
N ASP A 83 21.31 -3.14 8.91
CA ASP A 83 20.59 -4.01 9.86
C ASP A 83 19.47 -4.79 9.16
N PRO A 84 19.69 -6.05 8.79
CA PRO A 84 18.65 -6.88 8.14
C PRO A 84 17.46 -7.19 9.06
N ALA A 85 17.61 -7.01 10.38
CA ALA A 85 16.54 -7.24 11.37
C ALA A 85 15.73 -5.98 11.67
N LYS A 86 16.02 -4.85 11.00
CA LYS A 86 15.27 -3.60 11.18
C LYS A 86 13.79 -3.80 10.85
N GLU A 87 12.94 -3.43 11.80
CA GLU A 87 11.49 -3.42 11.62
C GLU A 87 11.04 -2.09 11.00
N PHE A 88 10.03 -2.18 10.12
CA PHE A 88 9.42 -1.03 9.47
C PHE A 88 7.93 -0.98 9.83
N LYS A 89 7.42 0.23 10.01
CA LYS A 89 5.99 0.52 10.17
C LYS A 89 5.55 1.47 9.09
N THR A 90 4.35 1.27 8.60
CA THR A 90 3.73 2.20 7.67
C THR A 90 3.35 3.51 8.37
N LYS A 91 3.02 4.54 7.60
CA LYS A 91 2.57 5.82 8.19
C LYS A 91 1.23 5.71 8.89
N MET A 92 0.34 4.82 8.43
CA MET A 92 -0.92 4.53 9.11
C MET A 92 -0.69 3.85 10.46
N GLU A 93 0.21 2.85 10.53
CA GLU A 93 0.58 2.17 11.78
C GLU A 93 1.26 3.09 12.77
N LEU A 94 2.10 4.02 12.29
CA LEU A 94 2.73 5.03 13.13
C LEU A 94 1.71 6.00 13.71
N GLY A 95 0.66 6.35 12.95
CA GLY A 95 -0.37 7.30 13.40
C GLY A 95 0.26 8.57 14.01
N PRO A 96 -0.07 8.90 15.29
CA PRO A 96 0.52 10.08 15.96
C PRO A 96 2.04 10.03 16.16
N ASP A 97 2.63 8.82 16.18
CA ASP A 97 4.08 8.65 16.35
C ASP A 97 4.87 9.04 15.08
N TYR A 98 4.18 9.20 13.93
CA TYR A 98 4.79 9.77 12.72
C TYR A 98 5.22 11.22 12.94
N GLY A 99 4.47 11.98 13.77
CA GLY A 99 4.88 13.29 14.29
C GLY A 99 4.73 14.44 13.30
N MET A 100 3.82 14.34 12.33
CA MET A 100 3.61 15.37 11.31
C MET A 100 2.91 16.64 11.85
N THR A 101 2.16 16.55 12.95
CA THR A 101 1.36 17.67 13.51
C THR A 101 2.15 18.97 13.60
N VAL A 102 3.44 18.90 13.98
CA VAL A 102 4.30 20.09 14.18
C VAL A 102 4.68 20.73 12.84
N ALA A 103 4.86 19.94 11.80
CA ALA A 103 5.27 20.39 10.45
C ALA A 103 4.06 20.77 9.58
N SER A 104 2.88 20.26 9.92
CA SER A 104 1.66 20.44 9.13
C SER A 104 1.12 21.87 9.26
N PRO A 105 0.85 22.59 8.15
CA PRO A 105 0.22 23.91 8.18
C PRO A 105 -1.16 23.95 8.86
N ILE A 106 -1.87 22.82 8.87
CA ILE A 106 -3.21 22.68 9.49
C ILE A 106 -3.16 21.94 10.83
N GLY A 107 -1.96 21.60 11.34
CA GLY A 107 -1.79 20.92 12.62
C GLY A 107 -2.38 19.51 12.65
N ALA A 108 -2.52 18.84 11.50
CA ALA A 108 -3.06 17.49 11.39
C ALA A 108 -1.96 16.46 11.14
N GLU A 109 -2.11 15.25 11.70
CA GLU A 109 -1.23 14.13 11.44
C GLU A 109 -1.40 13.59 10.02
N TRP A 110 -0.43 12.78 9.58
CA TRP A 110 -0.39 12.20 8.25
C TRP A 110 -1.65 11.38 7.95
N ASP A 111 -2.04 10.51 8.87
CA ASP A 111 -3.20 9.63 8.72
C ASP A 111 -4.52 10.39 8.59
N ALA A 112 -4.66 11.51 9.29
CA ALA A 112 -5.84 12.38 9.18
C ALA A 112 -5.90 13.07 7.82
N GLN A 113 -4.75 13.50 7.28
CA GLN A 113 -4.66 14.14 5.98
C GLN A 113 -4.84 13.12 4.85
N ALA A 114 -4.31 11.91 4.96
CA ALA A 114 -4.55 10.81 4.02
C ALA A 114 -6.04 10.45 3.96
N LYS A 115 -6.71 10.34 5.12
CA LYS A 115 -8.17 10.12 5.20
C LYS A 115 -8.98 11.24 4.55
N ALA A 116 -8.52 12.49 4.62
CA ALA A 116 -9.16 13.60 3.93
C ALA A 116 -9.07 13.45 2.41
N PHE A 117 -7.91 13.00 1.89
CA PHE A 117 -7.75 12.69 0.48
C PHE A 117 -8.62 11.49 0.06
N GLU A 118 -8.60 10.38 0.83
CA GLU A 118 -9.46 9.21 0.61
C GLU A 118 -10.95 9.62 0.46
N ALA A 119 -11.43 10.50 1.35
CA ALA A 119 -12.80 10.97 1.32
C ALA A 119 -13.09 11.89 0.12
N PHE A 120 -12.12 12.71 -0.28
CA PHE A 120 -12.27 13.64 -1.38
C PHE A 120 -12.42 12.93 -2.74
N VAL A 121 -11.72 11.83 -2.95
CA VAL A 121 -11.74 11.11 -4.23
C VAL A 121 -13.00 10.25 -4.43
N VAL A 122 -13.83 10.06 -3.41
CA VAL A 122 -15.10 9.32 -3.55
C VAL A 122 -16.03 10.06 -4.54
N GLY A 123 -16.54 9.33 -5.53
CA GLY A 123 -17.38 9.83 -6.63
C GLY A 123 -16.59 10.32 -7.84
N LEU A 124 -15.25 10.40 -7.75
CA LEU A 124 -14.38 10.67 -8.89
C LEU A 124 -14.04 9.36 -9.63
N THR A 125 -13.58 9.49 -10.88
CA THR A 125 -12.94 8.40 -11.62
C THR A 125 -11.41 8.44 -11.40
N GLY A 126 -10.69 7.36 -11.77
CA GLY A 126 -9.22 7.36 -11.74
C GLY A 126 -8.60 8.46 -12.64
N GLU A 127 -9.24 8.77 -13.77
CA GLU A 127 -8.82 9.87 -14.66
C GLU A 127 -9.01 11.23 -14.00
N ASP A 128 -10.12 11.45 -13.29
CA ASP A 128 -10.37 12.69 -12.54
C ASP A 128 -9.32 12.87 -11.45
N VAL A 129 -8.93 11.80 -10.73
CA VAL A 129 -7.91 11.85 -9.68
C VAL A 129 -6.54 12.15 -10.28
N ALA A 130 -6.17 11.51 -11.39
CA ALA A 130 -4.91 11.78 -12.08
C ALA A 130 -4.82 13.23 -12.59
N ALA A 131 -5.97 13.84 -12.92
CA ALA A 131 -6.08 15.21 -13.44
C ALA A 131 -6.20 16.29 -12.35
N LEU A 132 -6.21 15.94 -11.05
CA LEU A 132 -6.24 16.94 -9.98
C LEU A 132 -5.03 17.89 -10.11
N GLU A 133 -5.31 19.18 -10.19
CA GLU A 133 -4.26 20.18 -10.32
C GLU A 133 -3.45 20.33 -9.02
N THR A 134 -2.13 20.42 -9.18
CA THR A 134 -1.20 20.65 -8.08
C THR A 134 -0.41 21.94 -8.27
N VAL A 135 0.05 22.51 -7.17
CA VAL A 135 0.93 23.68 -7.14
C VAL A 135 2.06 23.44 -6.15
N GLU A 136 3.26 23.89 -6.50
CA GLU A 136 4.39 23.82 -5.59
C GLU A 136 4.23 24.80 -4.42
N LYS A 137 4.27 24.27 -3.19
CA LYS A 137 4.39 25.04 -1.95
C LYS A 137 5.43 24.38 -1.04
N ASN A 138 6.45 25.13 -0.65
CA ASN A 138 7.53 24.65 0.22
C ASN A 138 8.19 23.36 -0.28
N ASN A 139 8.45 23.24 -1.59
CA ASN A 139 9.00 22.08 -2.30
C ASN A 139 8.09 20.84 -2.28
N HIS A 140 6.78 21.00 -2.08
CA HIS A 140 5.78 19.93 -2.16
C HIS A 140 4.69 20.28 -3.17
N MET A 141 4.31 19.32 -4.00
CA MET A 141 3.20 19.44 -4.95
C MET A 141 1.87 19.19 -4.23
N VAL A 142 1.22 20.25 -3.77
CA VAL A 142 -0.03 20.19 -3.00
C VAL A 142 -1.24 20.49 -3.89
N ALA A 143 -2.42 20.08 -3.45
CA ALA A 143 -3.67 20.32 -4.20
C ALA A 143 -3.95 21.81 -4.42
N VAL A 144 -4.43 22.16 -5.62
CA VAL A 144 -4.98 23.49 -5.95
C VAL A 144 -6.41 23.62 -5.44
N ASP A 145 -7.19 22.52 -5.46
CA ASP A 145 -8.56 22.51 -4.93
C ASP A 145 -8.58 22.91 -3.44
N GLU A 146 -9.32 23.99 -3.13
CA GLU A 146 -9.35 24.56 -1.78
C GLU A 146 -10.00 23.63 -0.75
N ASN A 147 -10.97 22.78 -1.16
CA ASN A 147 -11.64 21.85 -0.25
C ASN A 147 -10.69 20.70 0.10
N LEU A 148 -9.96 20.17 -0.88
CA LEU A 148 -8.94 19.15 -0.62
C LEU A 148 -7.80 19.74 0.22
N TYR A 149 -7.28 20.92 -0.16
CA TYR A 149 -6.18 21.57 0.56
C TYR A 149 -6.51 21.90 2.01
N ALA A 150 -7.78 22.19 2.32
CA ALA A 150 -8.21 22.45 3.70
C ALA A 150 -8.07 21.22 4.61
N GLY A 151 -8.13 20.02 4.06
CA GLY A 151 -7.97 18.74 4.80
C GLY A 151 -6.64 18.02 4.57
N CYS A 152 -5.96 18.30 3.45
CA CYS A 152 -4.72 17.64 3.04
C CYS A 152 -3.75 18.67 2.43
N THR A 153 -2.76 19.07 3.21
CA THR A 153 -1.72 20.03 2.80
C THR A 153 -0.41 19.35 2.42
N MET A 154 -0.42 18.02 2.38
CA MET A 154 0.73 17.21 1.97
C MET A 154 0.89 17.22 0.45
N GLU A 155 2.03 16.73 0.01
CA GLU A 155 2.22 16.33 -1.38
C GLU A 155 1.26 15.21 -1.74
N ILE A 156 0.55 15.34 -2.87
CA ILE A 156 -0.48 14.39 -3.30
C ILE A 156 -0.12 13.62 -4.57
N THR A 157 1.01 13.88 -5.19
CA THR A 157 1.38 13.28 -6.49
C THR A 157 1.45 11.76 -6.44
N ALA A 158 2.08 11.19 -5.40
CA ALA A 158 2.12 9.75 -5.20
C ALA A 158 0.74 9.14 -4.87
N PHE A 159 -0.14 9.90 -4.18
CA PHE A 159 -1.52 9.47 -3.94
C PHE A 159 -2.33 9.42 -5.24
N GLN A 160 -2.20 10.47 -6.08
CA GLN A 160 -2.85 10.51 -7.39
C GLN A 160 -2.42 9.33 -8.25
N GLU A 161 -1.12 9.07 -8.33
CA GLU A 161 -0.57 7.97 -9.11
C GLU A 161 -1.08 6.61 -8.59
N ALA A 162 -0.98 6.34 -7.29
CA ALA A 162 -1.41 5.08 -6.71
C ALA A 162 -2.92 4.84 -6.91
N VAL A 163 -3.76 5.86 -6.71
CA VAL A 163 -5.22 5.75 -6.92
C VAL A 163 -5.56 5.57 -8.39
N ALA A 164 -4.91 6.30 -9.30
CA ALA A 164 -5.13 6.15 -10.74
C ALA A 164 -4.74 4.75 -11.21
N LYS A 165 -3.59 4.21 -10.76
CA LYS A 165 -3.16 2.83 -11.02
C LYS A 165 -4.17 1.83 -10.46
N ALA A 166 -4.68 2.03 -9.24
CA ALA A 166 -5.69 1.14 -8.65
C ALA A 166 -6.98 1.10 -9.46
N CYS A 167 -7.43 2.24 -9.99
CA CYS A 167 -8.61 2.29 -10.86
C CYS A 167 -8.39 1.64 -12.24
N ALA A 168 -7.15 1.60 -12.72
CA ALA A 168 -6.75 1.01 -14.01
C ALA A 168 -6.14 -0.39 -13.86
N ASP A 169 -6.21 -1.01 -12.68
CA ASP A 169 -5.57 -2.27 -12.36
C ASP A 169 -6.09 -3.41 -13.25
N GLU A 170 -5.21 -4.01 -14.05
CA GLU A 170 -5.53 -5.14 -14.92
C GLU A 170 -5.87 -6.42 -14.14
N TRP A 171 -5.45 -6.49 -12.86
CA TRP A 171 -5.71 -7.59 -11.94
C TRP A 171 -6.92 -7.32 -11.02
N ALA A 172 -7.66 -6.24 -11.28
CA ALA A 172 -8.82 -5.87 -10.48
C ALA A 172 -9.85 -7.00 -10.38
N VAL A 173 -10.41 -7.18 -9.18
CA VAL A 173 -11.34 -8.26 -8.85
C VAL A 173 -12.76 -7.73 -8.74
N LYS A 174 -13.69 -8.31 -9.54
CA LYS A 174 -15.12 -8.03 -9.42
C LYS A 174 -15.73 -8.82 -8.28
N PHE A 175 -16.60 -8.16 -7.55
CA PHE A 175 -17.38 -8.78 -6.48
C PHE A 175 -18.78 -8.17 -6.40
N THR A 176 -19.67 -8.85 -5.69
CA THR A 176 -21.04 -8.36 -5.42
C THR A 176 -21.23 -8.29 -3.91
N ALA A 177 -21.64 -7.16 -3.42
CA ALA A 177 -21.94 -6.96 -1.99
C ALA A 177 -23.02 -5.87 -1.80
N GLY A 178 -23.67 -5.94 -0.62
CA GLY A 178 -24.40 -4.81 -0.08
C GLY A 178 -23.46 -3.87 0.68
N GLU A 179 -23.55 -3.83 1.99
CA GLU A 179 -22.57 -3.11 2.82
C GLU A 179 -21.24 -3.87 2.89
N PHE A 180 -20.16 -3.15 2.78
CA PHE A 180 -18.81 -3.70 2.92
C PHE A 180 -17.84 -2.71 3.54
N THR A 181 -16.69 -3.20 3.99
CA THR A 181 -15.54 -2.41 4.38
C THR A 181 -14.33 -2.76 3.52
N LEU A 182 -13.42 -1.81 3.35
CA LEU A 182 -12.18 -1.96 2.59
C LEU A 182 -11.00 -1.90 3.54
N GLY A 183 -10.14 -2.91 3.49
CA GLY A 183 -8.89 -2.99 4.23
C GLY A 183 -7.67 -2.93 3.31
N LEU A 184 -6.60 -2.36 3.80
CA LEU A 184 -5.31 -2.23 3.14
C LEU A 184 -4.21 -2.41 4.17
N SER A 185 -3.14 -3.12 3.79
CA SER A 185 -1.93 -3.27 4.59
C SER A 185 -0.68 -3.34 3.70
N ALA A 186 0.47 -3.00 4.27
CA ALA A 186 1.78 -3.13 3.66
C ALA A 186 2.82 -3.55 4.71
N ILE A 187 3.51 -4.67 4.48
CA ILE A 187 4.49 -5.23 5.41
C ILE A 187 5.84 -5.32 4.72
N THR A 188 6.86 -4.69 5.32
CA THR A 188 8.22 -4.65 4.75
C THR A 188 9.20 -5.44 5.58
N SER A 189 10.03 -6.23 4.90
CA SER A 189 11.18 -6.96 5.47
C SER A 189 12.47 -6.56 4.77
N ALA A 190 13.55 -6.38 5.54
CA ALA A 190 14.90 -6.18 5.02
C ALA A 190 15.81 -7.40 5.25
N SER A 191 15.26 -8.53 5.65
CA SER A 191 16.01 -9.72 6.09
C SER A 191 16.96 -10.33 5.04
N SER A 192 16.76 -10.01 3.76
CA SER A 192 17.62 -10.43 2.65
C SER A 192 18.68 -9.40 2.25
N SER A 193 18.85 -8.32 3.02
CA SER A 193 19.91 -7.34 2.81
C SER A 193 21.28 -7.92 3.12
N THR A 194 22.29 -7.48 2.37
CA THR A 194 23.69 -7.89 2.55
C THR A 194 24.58 -6.67 2.74
N GLU A 195 25.58 -6.81 3.60
CA GLU A 195 26.60 -5.77 3.81
C GLU A 195 27.57 -5.68 2.63
N ALA A 196 28.15 -4.50 2.42
CA ALA A 196 29.26 -4.31 1.50
C ALA A 196 30.57 -4.74 2.13
N THR A 197 31.52 -5.19 1.30
CA THR A 197 32.87 -5.56 1.67
C THR A 197 33.88 -4.86 0.76
N ASP A 198 35.20 -4.97 1.06
CA ASP A 198 36.24 -4.43 0.17
C ASP A 198 36.24 -5.06 -1.24
N ASP A 199 35.65 -6.26 -1.37
CA ASP A 199 35.66 -7.03 -2.63
C ASP A 199 34.29 -7.02 -3.35
N GLU A 200 33.17 -6.77 -2.64
CA GLU A 200 31.83 -6.87 -3.18
C GLU A 200 30.89 -5.79 -2.61
N ASP A 201 30.08 -5.19 -3.47
CA ASP A 201 29.01 -4.27 -3.07
C ASP A 201 27.95 -4.97 -2.23
N GLY A 202 27.39 -4.26 -1.25
CA GLY A 202 26.23 -4.68 -0.47
C GLY A 202 24.92 -4.38 -1.21
N VAL A 203 23.84 -5.02 -0.75
CA VAL A 203 22.51 -4.76 -1.29
C VAL A 203 21.50 -4.58 -0.16
N VAL A 204 20.89 -3.40 -0.09
CA VAL A 204 19.71 -3.15 0.76
C VAL A 204 18.47 -3.60 0.01
N LYS A 205 17.80 -4.63 0.53
CA LYS A 205 16.56 -5.19 -0.02
C LYS A 205 15.41 -4.88 0.92
N MET A 206 14.52 -4.00 0.50
CA MET A 206 13.30 -3.68 1.24
C MET A 206 12.12 -4.34 0.53
N TYR A 207 11.91 -5.63 0.80
CA TYR A 207 10.83 -6.40 0.24
C TYR A 207 9.52 -6.02 0.93
N THR A 208 8.57 -5.44 0.19
CA THR A 208 7.26 -5.04 0.72
C THR A 208 6.16 -5.85 0.07
N ASN A 209 5.37 -6.57 0.89
CA ASN A 209 4.10 -7.16 0.48
C ASN A 209 2.98 -6.14 0.68
N PHE A 210 2.07 -6.06 -0.27
CA PHE A 210 0.84 -5.27 -0.19
C PHE A 210 -0.37 -6.19 -0.25
N GLY A 211 -1.37 -5.91 0.57
CA GLY A 211 -2.63 -6.66 0.61
C GLY A 211 -3.83 -5.74 0.70
N ALA A 212 -4.83 -5.99 -0.14
CA ALA A 212 -6.12 -5.33 -0.08
C ALA A 212 -7.24 -6.36 0.02
N VAL A 213 -8.23 -6.11 0.89
CA VAL A 213 -9.40 -6.97 1.04
C VAL A 213 -10.68 -6.15 1.13
N VAL A 214 -11.74 -6.69 0.54
CA VAL A 214 -13.11 -6.24 0.80
C VAL A 214 -13.77 -7.25 1.73
N VAL A 215 -14.34 -6.75 2.81
CA VAL A 215 -15.01 -7.56 3.83
C VAL A 215 -16.51 -7.25 3.83
N ALA A 216 -17.33 -8.26 3.61
CA ALA A 216 -18.78 -8.20 3.76
C ALA A 216 -19.24 -9.37 4.64
N ASP A 217 -20.21 -9.14 5.53
CA ASP A 217 -20.72 -10.13 6.49
C ASP A 217 -19.61 -10.85 7.29
N GLY A 218 -18.51 -10.12 7.60
CA GLY A 218 -17.37 -10.64 8.35
C GLY A 218 -16.47 -11.61 7.58
N LYS A 219 -16.60 -11.70 6.26
CA LYS A 219 -15.82 -12.56 5.38
C LYS A 219 -15.18 -11.76 4.23
N ILE A 220 -14.02 -12.21 3.74
CA ILE A 220 -13.38 -11.68 2.55
C ILE A 220 -14.24 -12.02 1.33
N VAL A 221 -14.66 -11.02 0.56
CA VAL A 221 -15.41 -11.19 -0.69
C VAL A 221 -14.59 -10.82 -1.92
N ALA A 222 -13.51 -10.05 -1.75
CA ALA A 222 -12.49 -9.79 -2.75
C ALA A 222 -11.14 -9.57 -2.08
N ALA A 223 -10.05 -10.01 -2.71
CA ALA A 223 -8.70 -9.85 -2.21
C ALA A 223 -7.72 -9.62 -3.36
N LEU A 224 -6.67 -8.83 -3.11
CA LEU A 224 -5.54 -8.60 -3.99
C LEU A 224 -4.24 -8.61 -3.19
N ASN A 225 -3.20 -9.19 -3.79
CA ASN A 225 -1.82 -9.11 -3.30
C ASN A 225 -0.92 -8.54 -4.38
N ASP A 226 0.08 -7.79 -3.99
CA ASP A 226 1.23 -7.40 -4.80
C ASP A 226 2.49 -7.35 -3.95
N ALA A 227 3.64 -7.21 -4.56
CA ALA A 227 4.89 -7.00 -3.82
C ALA A 227 5.89 -6.16 -4.61
N THR A 228 6.74 -5.44 -3.89
CA THR A 228 7.91 -4.77 -4.46
C THR A 228 9.19 -5.35 -3.89
N GLN A 229 10.25 -5.35 -4.67
CA GLN A 229 11.55 -5.86 -4.27
C GLN A 229 12.66 -4.95 -4.83
N PRO A 230 12.70 -3.67 -4.41
CA PRO A 230 13.79 -2.79 -4.79
C PRO A 230 15.11 -3.29 -4.22
N ASN A 231 16.15 -3.28 -5.04
CA ASN A 231 17.51 -3.58 -4.64
C ASN A 231 18.32 -2.28 -4.74
N ILE A 232 18.77 -1.77 -3.59
CA ILE A 232 19.62 -0.59 -3.52
C ILE A 232 21.04 -1.09 -3.28
N THR A 233 21.91 -0.94 -4.28
CA THR A 233 23.32 -1.35 -4.20
C THR A 233 24.12 -0.28 -3.48
N ILE A 234 24.95 -0.69 -2.54
CA ILE A 234 25.79 0.19 -1.71
C ILE A 234 27.24 -0.26 -1.74
N ASP A 235 28.17 0.67 -1.69
CA ASP A 235 29.59 0.34 -1.53
C ASP A 235 30.02 0.26 -0.05
N VAL A 236 31.29 -0.08 0.18
CA VAL A 236 31.91 -0.21 1.50
C VAL A 236 31.95 1.10 2.29
N PHE A 237 31.81 2.24 1.64
CA PHE A 237 31.75 3.56 2.30
C PHE A 237 30.32 3.98 2.66
N GLY A 238 29.32 3.24 2.18
CA GLY A 238 27.89 3.54 2.35
C GLY A 238 27.34 4.47 1.27
N ASP A 239 28.07 4.65 0.18
CA ASP A 239 27.57 5.39 -0.99
C ASP A 239 26.57 4.54 -1.76
N ILE A 240 25.53 5.18 -2.31
CA ILE A 240 24.54 4.53 -3.17
C ILE A 240 25.13 4.36 -4.58
N VAL A 241 25.35 3.13 -4.99
CA VAL A 241 25.85 2.76 -6.31
C VAL A 241 24.73 2.69 -7.35
N ASP A 242 23.61 2.04 -6.97
CA ASP A 242 22.38 1.95 -7.78
C ASP A 242 21.16 1.85 -6.90
N ALA A 243 20.09 2.54 -7.28
CA ALA A 243 18.80 2.51 -6.61
C ALA A 243 17.63 2.43 -7.63
N THR A 244 17.89 1.85 -8.82
CA THR A 244 16.89 1.71 -9.85
C THR A 244 15.80 0.71 -9.47
N PHE A 245 14.56 1.06 -9.78
CA PHE A 245 13.38 0.23 -9.57
C PHE A 245 12.60 0.09 -10.88
N LYS A 246 12.06 -1.09 -11.16
CA LYS A 246 11.40 -1.38 -12.45
C LYS A 246 9.86 -1.49 -12.36
N GLY A 247 9.31 -1.71 -11.18
CA GLY A 247 7.88 -1.92 -10.97
C GLY A 247 7.57 -2.95 -9.89
N THR A 248 6.30 -3.09 -9.53
CA THR A 248 5.84 -4.16 -8.66
C THR A 248 5.92 -5.50 -9.38
N LYS A 249 5.79 -6.62 -8.67
CA LYS A 249 5.81 -7.95 -9.29
C LYS A 249 4.66 -8.14 -10.27
N ARG A 250 3.49 -7.55 -9.98
CA ARG A 250 2.34 -7.58 -10.90
C ARG A 250 2.57 -6.69 -12.13
N GLU A 251 3.14 -5.49 -11.96
CA GLU A 251 3.49 -4.61 -13.08
C GLU A 251 4.57 -5.24 -13.98
N LEU A 252 5.49 -6.01 -13.41
CA LEU A 252 6.51 -6.74 -14.17
C LEU A 252 5.91 -7.92 -14.93
N GLY A 253 4.89 -8.60 -14.38
CA GLY A 253 4.28 -9.77 -15.00
C GLY A 253 5.33 -10.78 -15.45
N PRO A 254 5.36 -11.18 -16.77
CA PRO A 254 6.35 -12.11 -17.29
C PRO A 254 7.82 -11.65 -17.18
N ASP A 255 8.07 -10.36 -17.09
CA ASP A 255 9.43 -9.79 -16.94
C ASP A 255 9.99 -10.01 -15.52
N TYR A 256 9.16 -10.39 -14.55
CA TYR A 256 9.62 -10.85 -13.24
C TYR A 256 10.38 -12.18 -13.35
N GLY A 257 9.97 -13.05 -14.28
CA GLY A 257 10.74 -14.23 -14.70
C GLY A 257 10.63 -15.42 -13.75
N MET A 258 9.55 -15.51 -12.96
CA MET A 258 9.36 -16.61 -12.02
C MET A 258 9.05 -17.95 -12.70
N THR A 259 8.52 -17.94 -13.91
CA THR A 259 8.13 -19.16 -14.66
C THR A 259 9.23 -20.23 -14.68
N VAL A 260 10.50 -19.79 -14.82
CA VAL A 260 11.66 -20.72 -14.89
C VAL A 260 11.98 -21.31 -13.51
N ALA A 261 11.79 -20.58 -12.43
CA ALA A 261 12.07 -21.01 -11.06
C ALA A 261 10.88 -21.72 -10.41
N SER A 262 9.67 -21.50 -10.90
CA SER A 262 8.43 -22.06 -10.35
C SER A 262 8.33 -23.55 -10.60
N PRO A 263 8.10 -24.39 -9.57
CA PRO A 263 7.87 -25.82 -9.73
C PRO A 263 6.67 -26.17 -10.64
N ILE A 264 5.70 -25.27 -10.75
CA ILE A 264 4.49 -25.43 -11.59
C ILE A 264 4.56 -24.64 -12.90
N GLY A 265 5.68 -23.93 -13.17
CA GLY A 265 5.89 -23.18 -14.41
C GLY A 265 4.95 -21.98 -14.59
N VAL A 266 4.49 -21.36 -13.49
CA VAL A 266 3.53 -20.24 -13.47
C VAL A 266 4.19 -18.99 -12.90
N GLU A 267 3.91 -17.82 -13.50
CA GLU A 267 4.42 -16.53 -13.04
C GLU A 267 3.85 -16.11 -11.68
N TRP A 268 4.54 -15.17 -11.03
CA TRP A 268 4.22 -14.69 -9.68
C TRP A 268 2.82 -14.10 -9.60
N ASP A 269 2.45 -13.28 -10.56
CA ASP A 269 1.16 -12.59 -10.64
C ASP A 269 -0.02 -13.56 -10.67
N ALA A 270 0.07 -14.61 -11.50
CA ALA A 270 -0.96 -15.64 -11.60
C ALA A 270 -1.03 -16.50 -10.32
N GLN A 271 0.11 -16.82 -9.68
CA GLN A 271 0.13 -17.53 -8.40
C GLN A 271 -0.45 -16.67 -7.26
N SER A 272 -0.13 -15.37 -7.24
CA SER A 272 -0.70 -14.39 -6.31
C SER A 272 -2.23 -14.27 -6.48
N ALA A 273 -2.72 -14.22 -7.72
CA ALA A 273 -4.14 -14.22 -8.02
C ALA A 273 -4.84 -15.49 -7.53
N ALA A 274 -4.20 -16.67 -7.69
CA ALA A 274 -4.72 -17.94 -7.19
C ALA A 274 -4.84 -17.93 -5.65
N PHE A 275 -3.84 -17.40 -4.93
CA PHE A 275 -3.91 -17.24 -3.47
C PHE A 275 -5.02 -16.28 -3.08
N SER A 276 -5.13 -15.12 -3.73
CA SER A 276 -6.19 -14.14 -3.47
C SER A 276 -7.59 -14.74 -3.67
N GLN A 277 -7.76 -15.58 -4.69
CA GLN A 277 -9.02 -16.28 -4.90
C GLN A 277 -9.29 -17.37 -3.84
N TYR A 278 -8.25 -18.06 -3.36
CA TYR A 278 -8.37 -19.13 -2.35
C TYR A 278 -8.90 -18.61 -1.02
N VAL A 279 -8.55 -17.39 -0.61
CA VAL A 279 -8.96 -16.81 0.68
C VAL A 279 -10.38 -16.22 0.67
N ILE A 280 -11.08 -16.22 -0.46
CA ILE A 280 -12.47 -15.75 -0.53
C ILE A 280 -13.38 -16.61 0.35
N GLY A 281 -14.19 -15.96 1.19
CA GLY A 281 -15.07 -16.58 2.19
C GLY A 281 -14.40 -16.85 3.53
N MET A 282 -13.10 -16.57 3.68
CA MET A 282 -12.36 -16.67 4.95
C MET A 282 -12.47 -15.37 5.77
N THR A 283 -12.22 -15.48 7.07
CA THR A 283 -11.89 -14.35 7.96
C THR A 283 -10.39 -14.10 7.93
N GLY A 284 -9.94 -12.96 8.47
CA GLY A 284 -8.50 -12.70 8.64
C GLY A 284 -7.81 -13.72 9.55
N GLU A 285 -8.50 -14.20 10.60
CA GLU A 285 -7.96 -15.25 11.50
C GLU A 285 -7.79 -16.59 10.76
N GLU A 286 -8.76 -16.96 9.90
CA GLU A 286 -8.65 -18.17 9.07
C GLU A 286 -7.51 -18.07 8.06
N VAL A 287 -7.27 -16.88 7.45
CA VAL A 287 -6.13 -16.64 6.57
C VAL A 287 -4.80 -16.76 7.33
N ALA A 288 -4.68 -16.13 8.49
CA ALA A 288 -3.48 -16.21 9.32
C ALA A 288 -3.18 -17.62 9.84
N ALA A 289 -4.19 -18.47 9.94
CA ALA A 289 -4.08 -19.85 10.43
C ALA A 289 -3.89 -20.90 9.33
N LEU A 290 -3.72 -20.49 8.06
CA LEU A 290 -3.44 -21.43 6.97
C LEU A 290 -2.17 -22.23 7.26
N GLU A 291 -2.23 -23.53 7.12
CA GLU A 291 -1.09 -24.42 7.37
C GLU A 291 -0.10 -24.38 6.21
N THR A 292 1.18 -24.30 6.54
CA THR A 292 2.28 -24.35 5.58
C THR A 292 3.21 -25.51 5.85
N GLN A 293 3.98 -25.90 4.83
CA GLN A 293 5.09 -26.85 4.92
C GLN A 293 6.32 -26.29 4.24
N GLU A 294 7.48 -26.64 4.75
CA GLU A 294 8.76 -26.28 4.12
C GLU A 294 8.96 -27.07 2.84
N SER A 295 9.26 -26.37 1.74
CA SER A 295 9.63 -26.95 0.45
C SER A 295 10.70 -26.08 -0.21
N ASN A 296 11.92 -26.61 -0.37
CA ASN A 296 13.05 -25.90 -0.98
C ASN A 296 13.35 -24.52 -0.37
N GLY A 297 13.24 -24.39 0.96
CA GLY A 297 13.48 -23.14 1.68
C GLY A 297 12.28 -22.15 1.68
N HIS A 298 11.11 -22.58 1.19
CA HIS A 298 9.89 -21.78 1.14
C HIS A 298 8.77 -22.43 1.96
N GLN A 299 7.93 -21.61 2.56
CA GLN A 299 6.73 -22.04 3.28
C GLN A 299 5.54 -22.08 2.30
N VAL A 300 5.29 -23.24 1.71
CA VAL A 300 4.21 -23.43 0.75
C VAL A 300 2.96 -24.00 1.44
N SER A 301 1.79 -23.89 0.80
CA SER A 301 0.55 -24.45 1.35
C SER A 301 0.62 -25.97 1.50
N VAL A 302 0.00 -26.50 2.59
CA VAL A 302 -0.28 -27.94 2.72
C VAL A 302 -1.54 -28.37 1.95
N ASP A 303 -2.42 -27.43 1.60
CA ASP A 303 -3.60 -27.70 0.78
C ASP A 303 -3.20 -28.00 -0.66
N GLU A 304 -3.48 -29.21 -1.13
CA GLU A 304 -3.08 -29.67 -2.47
C GLU A 304 -3.74 -28.85 -3.60
N THR A 305 -4.93 -28.30 -3.36
CA THR A 305 -5.66 -27.49 -4.34
C THR A 305 -4.97 -26.14 -4.53
N LEU A 306 -4.59 -25.48 -3.44
CA LEU A 306 -3.84 -24.25 -3.50
C LEU A 306 -2.42 -24.50 -4.04
N LEU A 307 -1.73 -25.54 -3.56
CA LEU A 307 -0.37 -25.88 -4.00
C LEU A 307 -0.27 -26.13 -5.50
N ALA A 308 -1.32 -26.67 -6.11
CA ALA A 308 -1.37 -26.92 -7.56
C ALA A 308 -1.41 -25.62 -8.40
N SER A 309 -1.83 -24.49 -7.81
CA SER A 309 -1.95 -23.18 -8.48
C SER A 309 -1.05 -22.09 -7.89
N CYS A 310 -0.53 -22.31 -6.67
CA CYS A 310 0.37 -21.40 -5.95
C CYS A 310 1.39 -22.23 -5.18
N SER A 311 2.59 -22.38 -5.74
CA SER A 311 3.71 -23.17 -5.18
C SER A 311 4.81 -22.32 -4.57
N MET A 312 4.60 -21.01 -4.47
CA MET A 312 5.53 -20.06 -3.85
C MET A 312 5.32 -19.97 -2.34
N ASP A 313 6.21 -19.27 -1.65
CA ASP A 313 6.03 -18.92 -0.25
C ASP A 313 4.78 -18.05 -0.08
N ILE A 314 3.86 -18.48 0.79
CA ILE A 314 2.60 -17.79 1.02
C ILE A 314 2.56 -16.99 2.32
N THR A 315 3.61 -17.07 3.15
CA THR A 315 3.58 -16.47 4.50
C THR A 315 3.37 -14.95 4.46
N GLY A 316 4.10 -14.25 3.61
CA GLY A 316 3.94 -12.80 3.47
C GLY A 316 2.56 -12.38 2.92
N MET A 317 1.95 -13.21 2.06
CA MET A 317 0.59 -12.96 1.56
C MET A 317 -0.47 -13.24 2.64
N MET A 318 -0.29 -14.31 3.43
CA MET A 318 -1.16 -14.60 4.58
C MET A 318 -1.15 -13.44 5.57
N GLU A 319 0.04 -13.00 5.95
CA GLU A 319 0.24 -11.94 6.94
C GLU A 319 -0.41 -10.63 6.49
N VAL A 320 -0.09 -10.17 5.27
CA VAL A 320 -0.60 -8.88 4.78
C VAL A 320 -2.11 -8.87 4.54
N LEU A 321 -2.74 -10.00 4.10
CA LEU A 321 -4.19 -10.05 3.94
C LEU A 321 -4.92 -10.18 5.28
N ALA A 322 -4.37 -10.91 6.25
CA ALA A 322 -4.94 -10.98 7.59
C ALA A 322 -4.91 -9.62 8.29
N GLU A 323 -3.83 -8.87 8.11
CA GLU A 323 -3.69 -7.51 8.65
C GLU A 323 -4.61 -6.52 7.92
N ALA A 324 -4.69 -6.59 6.59
CA ALA A 324 -5.65 -5.79 5.82
C ALA A 324 -7.09 -6.04 6.28
N PHE A 325 -7.45 -7.30 6.60
CA PHE A 325 -8.75 -7.63 7.17
C PHE A 325 -8.98 -6.94 8.51
N ALA A 326 -7.98 -6.91 9.39
CA ALA A 326 -8.07 -6.25 10.69
C ALA A 326 -8.23 -4.71 10.57
N TYR A 327 -7.69 -4.12 9.51
CA TYR A 327 -7.76 -2.67 9.23
C TYR A 327 -8.97 -2.28 8.37
N ALA A 328 -9.84 -3.22 7.99
CA ALA A 328 -11.02 -2.93 7.16
C ALA A 328 -12.00 -1.99 7.88
N ARG A 329 -12.38 -0.87 7.23
CA ARG A 329 -13.20 0.22 7.77
C ARG A 329 -14.04 0.89 6.68
#